data_54a0c9f43f11585c63214246a86b0036
#
_entry.id   54a0c9f43f11585c63214246a86b0036
#
_cell.length_a   1.000
_cell.length_b   1.000
_cell.length_c   1.000
_cell.angle_alpha   90.00
_cell.angle_beta   90.00
_cell.angle_gamma   90.00
#
_symmetry.space_group_name_H-M   'P 1'
#
loop_
_entity.id
_entity.type
_entity.pdbx_description
1 polymer ?
#
loop_
_entity_poly.entity_id
_entity_poly.type
_entity_poly.pdbx_seq_one_letter_code
_entity_poly.pdbx_strand_id
1 'polypeptide(L)'
;ADFGTLACVAVPVLIHELGHIVCLRLLGLRICGFKAELRGLCMGYAGCTSGFGRILAAAAGPAAGGLYALIASYAGKIYGSDWLLCSAGVSVILTAFNLLPALPLDGGQIFAELAAAAFGGRRGMRLAELTGLLTGALLLAAGLWLMWTGRGAAVLVASIWLLLSQPENPALGRRKELL
;
A
#
# COMPACT_ATOMS: atom_id res chain seq x y z
N ALA A 1 25.64 -1.20 -0.62
CA ALA A 1 24.67 -0.17 -1.00
C ALA A 1 25.14 1.14 -0.37
N ASP A 2 25.38 2.16 -1.19
CA ASP A 2 25.80 3.46 -0.71
C ASP A 2 24.64 4.12 0.05
N PHE A 3 24.99 4.92 1.08
CA PHE A 3 23.99 5.62 1.90
C PHE A 3 22.97 6.40 1.04
N GLY A 4 23.42 6.98 -0.09
CA GLY A 4 22.57 7.68 -1.04
C GLY A 4 21.50 6.78 -1.70
N THR A 5 21.83 5.54 -2.03
CA THR A 5 20.90 4.57 -2.61
C THR A 5 19.85 4.13 -1.60
N LEU A 6 20.25 3.89 -0.35
CA LEU A 6 19.33 3.56 0.74
C LEU A 6 18.36 4.71 1.02
N ALA A 7 18.85 5.94 1.09
CA ALA A 7 18.02 7.12 1.29
C ALA A 7 17.04 7.37 0.13
N CYS A 8 17.45 7.07 -1.12
CA CYS A 8 16.61 7.19 -2.31
C CYS A 8 15.33 6.33 -2.22
N VAL A 9 15.39 5.20 -1.51
CA VAL A 9 14.24 4.31 -1.28
C VAL A 9 13.52 4.64 0.04
N ALA A 10 14.26 4.93 1.10
CA ALA A 10 13.70 5.16 2.43
C ALA A 10 12.83 6.43 2.50
N VAL A 11 13.26 7.52 1.83
CA VAL A 11 12.52 8.80 1.87
C VAL A 11 11.10 8.67 1.29
N PRO A 12 10.87 8.10 0.09
CA PRO A 12 9.51 7.85 -0.41
C PRO A 12 8.65 7.01 0.52
N VAL A 13 9.21 5.95 1.09
CA VAL A 13 8.48 5.07 2.03
C VAL A 13 8.06 5.86 3.27
N LEU A 14 8.97 6.63 3.87
CA LEU A 14 8.65 7.44 5.06
C LEU A 14 7.58 8.49 4.77
N ILE A 15 7.63 9.14 3.61
CA ILE A 15 6.63 10.15 3.22
C ILE A 15 5.26 9.50 3.02
N HIS A 16 5.22 8.33 2.41
CA HIS A 16 4.00 7.55 2.25
C HIS A 16 3.38 7.20 3.61
N GLU A 17 4.15 6.62 4.54
CA GLU A 17 3.69 6.28 5.90
C GLU A 17 3.27 7.51 6.70
N LEU A 18 4.00 8.62 6.58
CA LEU A 18 3.63 9.89 7.20
C LEU A 18 2.28 10.40 6.71
N GLY A 19 1.94 10.19 5.44
CA GLY A 19 0.62 10.52 4.89
C GLY A 19 -0.50 9.85 5.67
N HIS A 20 -0.40 8.56 5.94
CA HIS A 20 -1.36 7.82 6.76
C HIS A 20 -1.45 8.35 8.19
N ILE A 21 -0.28 8.56 8.84
CA ILE A 21 -0.18 9.04 10.22
C ILE A 21 -0.86 10.41 10.36
N VAL A 22 -0.58 11.34 9.46
CA VAL A 22 -1.17 12.68 9.48
C VAL A 22 -2.68 12.61 9.31
N CYS A 23 -3.17 11.84 8.35
CA CYS A 23 -4.60 11.68 8.10
C CYS A 23 -5.32 11.06 9.32
N LEU A 24 -4.79 9.99 9.89
CA LEU A 24 -5.36 9.35 11.09
C LEU A 24 -5.44 10.32 12.26
N ARG A 25 -4.41 11.15 12.48
CA ARG A 25 -4.41 12.17 13.53
C ARG A 25 -5.44 13.27 13.27
N LEU A 26 -5.58 13.72 12.01
CA LEU A 26 -6.60 14.71 11.63
C LEU A 26 -8.02 14.17 11.80
N LEU A 27 -8.22 12.86 11.63
CA LEU A 27 -9.48 12.18 11.91
C LEU A 27 -9.74 11.96 13.42
N GLY A 28 -8.84 12.41 14.31
CA GLY A 28 -8.95 12.26 15.76
C GLY A 28 -8.68 10.86 16.28
N LEU A 29 -8.09 9.99 15.46
CA LEU A 29 -7.77 8.61 15.84
C LEU A 29 -6.44 8.56 16.61
N ARG A 30 -6.40 7.76 17.67
CA ARG A 30 -5.18 7.55 18.45
C ARG A 30 -4.44 6.33 17.92
N ILE A 31 -3.20 6.54 17.49
CA ILE A 31 -2.32 5.45 17.06
C ILE A 31 -1.90 4.68 18.31
N CYS A 32 -2.25 3.40 18.38
CA CYS A 32 -1.99 2.53 19.54
C CYS A 32 -0.68 1.74 19.41
N GLY A 33 -0.09 1.68 18.22
CA GLY A 33 1.18 1.00 17.99
C GLY A 33 1.39 0.63 16.53
N PHE A 34 2.63 0.24 16.26
CA PHE A 34 3.04 -0.31 14.98
C PHE A 34 3.37 -1.78 15.19
N LYS A 35 2.77 -2.66 14.40
CA LYS A 35 3.13 -4.08 14.36
C LYS A 35 3.71 -4.38 12.99
N ALA A 36 4.96 -4.82 12.97
CA ALA A 36 5.55 -5.38 11.76
C ALA A 36 5.11 -6.83 11.65
N GLU A 37 4.26 -7.13 10.70
CA GLU A 37 3.83 -8.49 10.36
C GLU A 37 4.38 -8.86 8.99
N LEU A 38 4.33 -10.15 8.64
CA LEU A 38 4.67 -10.62 7.28
C LEU A 38 3.83 -9.94 6.19
N ARG A 39 2.67 -9.38 6.59
CA ARG A 39 1.73 -8.64 5.73
C ARG A 39 2.09 -7.16 5.54
N GLY A 40 3.18 -6.69 6.15
CA GLY A 40 3.61 -5.29 6.12
C GLY A 40 3.53 -4.62 7.49
N LEU A 41 3.65 -3.30 7.49
CA LEU A 41 3.54 -2.49 8.70
C LEU A 41 2.04 -2.26 9.01
N CYS A 42 1.51 -2.99 9.98
CA CYS A 42 0.13 -2.78 10.44
C CYS A 42 0.11 -1.69 11.50
N MET A 43 -0.63 -0.62 11.22
CA MET A 43 -0.84 0.48 12.16
C MET A 43 -2.13 0.24 12.93
N GLY A 44 -1.98 -0.11 14.22
CA GLY A 44 -3.13 -0.21 15.13
C GLY A 44 -3.59 1.17 15.55
N TYR A 45 -4.86 1.48 15.39
CA TYR A 45 -5.46 2.72 15.89
C TYR A 45 -6.72 2.44 16.72
N ALA A 46 -6.92 3.22 17.77
CA ALA A 46 -8.12 3.20 18.60
C ALA A 46 -9.02 4.39 18.25
N GLY A 47 -10.30 4.12 18.10
CA GLY A 47 -11.34 5.09 17.79
C GLY A 47 -12.32 4.55 16.77
N CYS A 48 -13.51 5.16 16.70
CA CYS A 48 -14.50 4.85 15.67
C CYS A 48 -14.35 5.81 14.50
N THR A 49 -14.12 5.28 13.30
CA THR A 49 -14.15 6.08 12.08
C THR A 49 -15.19 5.53 11.11
N SER A 50 -15.78 6.43 10.32
CA SER A 50 -16.71 6.05 9.26
C SER A 50 -15.99 5.31 8.12
N GLY A 51 -16.74 4.61 7.25
CA GLY A 51 -16.18 4.02 6.03
C GLY A 51 -15.43 5.05 5.17
N PHE A 52 -15.98 6.26 5.08
CA PHE A 52 -15.32 7.36 4.38
C PHE A 52 -13.99 7.77 5.04
N GLY A 53 -13.94 7.81 6.37
CA GLY A 53 -12.69 8.10 7.09
C GLY A 53 -11.61 7.03 6.85
N ARG A 54 -12.01 5.75 6.74
CA ARG A 54 -11.07 4.65 6.39
C ARG A 54 -10.55 4.78 4.96
N ILE A 55 -11.41 5.18 4.01
CA ILE A 55 -10.99 5.46 2.62
C ILE A 55 -10.00 6.61 2.59
N LEU A 56 -10.27 7.73 3.30
CA LEU A 56 -9.34 8.85 3.38
C LEU A 56 -8.01 8.46 3.99
N ALA A 57 -8.02 7.68 5.09
CA ALA A 57 -6.81 7.20 5.72
C ALA A 57 -5.98 6.33 4.78
N ALA A 58 -6.62 5.39 4.05
CA ALA A 58 -5.94 4.55 3.08
C ALA A 58 -5.43 5.33 1.85
N ALA A 59 -6.15 6.36 1.39
CA ALA A 59 -5.72 7.18 0.26
C ALA A 59 -4.59 8.16 0.59
N ALA A 60 -4.42 8.51 1.87
CA ALA A 60 -3.48 9.55 2.30
C ALA A 60 -2.01 9.20 2.03
N GLY A 61 -1.61 7.94 2.20
CA GLY A 61 -0.26 7.47 1.88
C GLY A 61 0.06 7.63 0.39
N PRO A 62 -0.74 7.01 -0.51
CA PRO A 62 -0.60 7.19 -1.95
C PRO A 62 -0.63 8.66 -2.39
N ALA A 63 -1.50 9.49 -1.80
CA ALA A 63 -1.57 10.90 -2.11
C ALA A 63 -0.28 11.65 -1.72
N ALA A 64 0.25 11.39 -0.52
CA ALA A 64 1.52 11.96 -0.05
C ALA A 64 2.69 11.49 -0.93
N GLY A 65 2.76 10.21 -1.27
CA GLY A 65 3.77 9.65 -2.17
C GLY A 65 3.70 10.26 -3.57
N GLY A 66 2.49 10.38 -4.14
CA GLY A 66 2.28 11.02 -5.45
C GLY A 66 2.69 12.49 -5.46
N LEU A 67 2.33 13.25 -4.43
CA LEU A 67 2.73 14.65 -4.28
C LEU A 67 4.26 14.79 -4.16
N TYR A 68 4.88 13.93 -3.35
CA TYR A 68 6.34 13.89 -3.25
C TYR A 68 6.99 13.59 -4.59
N ALA A 69 6.48 12.61 -5.35
CA ALA A 69 7.02 12.26 -6.66
C ALA A 69 6.98 13.46 -7.62
N LEU A 70 5.89 14.23 -7.63
CA LEU A 70 5.78 15.44 -8.45
C LEU A 70 6.81 16.50 -8.04
N ILE A 71 6.91 16.80 -6.74
CA ILE A 71 7.84 17.82 -6.21
C ILE A 71 9.28 17.40 -6.48
N ALA A 72 9.64 16.14 -6.15
CA ALA A 72 10.99 15.64 -6.32
C ALA A 72 11.41 15.56 -7.81
N SER A 73 10.47 15.18 -8.70
CA SER A 73 10.71 15.17 -10.14
C SER A 73 10.96 16.58 -10.69
N TYR A 74 10.15 17.55 -10.26
CA TYR A 74 10.31 18.94 -10.68
C TYR A 74 11.63 19.54 -10.17
N ALA A 75 11.93 19.37 -8.88
CA ALA A 75 13.18 19.82 -8.27
C ALA A 75 14.40 19.13 -8.90
N GLY A 76 14.32 17.81 -9.13
CA GLY A 76 15.38 17.04 -9.78
C GLY A 76 15.74 17.56 -11.17
N LYS A 77 14.74 17.98 -11.95
CA LYS A 77 14.96 18.61 -13.27
C LYS A 77 15.61 19.98 -13.16
N ILE A 78 15.19 20.82 -12.21
CA ILE A 78 15.74 22.17 -12.02
C ILE A 78 17.18 22.13 -11.55
N TYR A 79 17.48 21.28 -10.56
CA TYR A 79 18.79 21.20 -9.93
C TYR A 79 19.74 20.18 -10.60
N GLY A 80 19.29 19.46 -11.64
CA GLY A 80 20.09 18.41 -12.29
C GLY A 80 20.43 17.26 -11.35
N SER A 81 19.57 16.93 -10.39
CA SER A 81 19.85 15.93 -9.36
C SER A 81 19.27 14.57 -9.74
N ASP A 82 20.14 13.64 -10.14
CA ASP A 82 19.76 12.24 -10.44
C ASP A 82 19.18 11.54 -9.21
N TRP A 83 19.62 11.90 -8.01
CA TRP A 83 19.10 11.35 -6.76
C TRP A 83 17.62 11.68 -6.58
N LEU A 84 17.23 12.96 -6.80
CA LEU A 84 15.82 13.36 -6.70
C LEU A 84 14.96 12.70 -7.77
N LEU A 85 15.48 12.56 -8.99
CA LEU A 85 14.76 11.88 -10.07
C LEU A 85 14.56 10.38 -9.78
N CYS A 86 15.61 9.73 -9.27
CA CYS A 86 15.53 8.33 -8.84
C CYS A 86 14.52 8.15 -7.70
N SER A 87 14.59 8.98 -6.66
CA SER A 87 13.66 8.95 -5.53
C SER A 87 12.21 9.21 -5.96
N ALA A 88 11.98 10.15 -6.88
CA ALA A 88 10.67 10.37 -7.48
C ALA A 88 10.16 9.13 -8.21
N GLY A 89 11.00 8.46 -8.99
CA GLY A 89 10.67 7.21 -9.69
C GLY A 89 10.28 6.09 -8.71
N VAL A 90 11.04 5.93 -7.63
CA VAL A 90 10.71 4.97 -6.56
C VAL A 90 9.35 5.29 -5.94
N SER A 91 9.07 6.57 -5.68
CA SER A 91 7.78 7.00 -5.12
C SER A 91 6.61 6.71 -6.05
N VAL A 92 6.78 6.91 -7.36
CA VAL A 92 5.74 6.55 -8.35
C VAL A 92 5.45 5.05 -8.32
N ILE A 93 6.50 4.22 -8.33
CA ILE A 93 6.35 2.76 -8.29
C ILE A 93 5.66 2.32 -6.99
N LEU A 94 6.10 2.85 -5.85
CA LEU A 94 5.51 2.57 -4.54
C LEU A 94 4.02 2.95 -4.50
N THR A 95 3.69 4.15 -4.98
CA THR A 95 2.31 4.65 -5.04
C THR A 95 1.45 3.79 -5.95
N ALA A 96 1.93 3.47 -7.15
CA ALA A 96 1.20 2.62 -8.10
C ALA A 96 0.96 1.22 -7.53
N PHE A 97 1.97 0.63 -6.88
CA PHE A 97 1.86 -0.68 -6.26
C PHE A 97 0.84 -0.66 -5.10
N ASN A 98 0.89 0.35 -4.22
CA ASN A 98 -0.04 0.47 -3.11
C ASN A 98 -1.49 0.75 -3.54
N LEU A 99 -1.71 1.31 -4.74
CA LEU A 99 -3.04 1.53 -5.30
C LEU A 99 -3.65 0.29 -5.97
N LEU A 100 -2.95 -0.83 -6.05
CA LEU A 100 -3.52 -2.07 -6.58
C LEU A 100 -4.70 -2.54 -5.71
N PRO A 101 -5.80 -3.03 -6.32
CA PRO A 101 -6.99 -3.46 -5.60
C PRO A 101 -6.81 -4.85 -4.96
N ALA A 102 -5.82 -4.97 -4.09
CA ALA A 102 -5.46 -6.21 -3.42
C ALA A 102 -5.09 -5.95 -1.96
N LEU A 103 -5.76 -6.61 -1.02
CA LEU A 103 -5.37 -6.57 0.39
C LEU A 103 -3.98 -7.24 0.57
N PRO A 104 -3.10 -6.74 1.44
CA PRO A 104 -3.31 -5.67 2.42
C PRO A 104 -3.01 -4.23 1.93
N LEU A 105 -2.80 -4.00 0.63
CA LEU A 105 -2.45 -2.71 0.04
C LEU A 105 -3.55 -1.66 0.24
N ASP A 106 -3.19 -0.39 0.16
CA ASP A 106 -4.13 0.74 0.36
C ASP A 106 -5.28 0.73 -0.66
N GLY A 107 -4.98 0.47 -1.93
CA GLY A 107 -5.98 0.31 -2.98
C GLY A 107 -6.96 -0.83 -2.69
N GLY A 108 -6.48 -1.93 -2.10
CA GLY A 108 -7.32 -3.03 -1.63
C GLY A 108 -8.23 -2.61 -0.47
N GLN A 109 -7.73 -1.82 0.48
CA GLN A 109 -8.52 -1.28 1.58
C GLN A 109 -9.60 -0.31 1.08
N ILE A 110 -9.25 0.62 0.19
CA ILE A 110 -10.19 1.53 -0.46
C ILE A 110 -11.28 0.73 -1.20
N PHE A 111 -10.87 -0.25 -1.99
CA PHE A 111 -11.81 -1.08 -2.74
C PHE A 111 -12.74 -1.89 -1.81
N ALA A 112 -12.22 -2.45 -0.72
CA ALA A 112 -13.00 -3.20 0.26
C ALA A 112 -14.08 -2.32 0.91
N GLU A 113 -13.76 -1.08 1.29
CA GLU A 113 -14.70 -0.14 1.87
C GLU A 113 -15.78 0.31 0.87
N LEU A 114 -15.40 0.61 -0.38
CA LEU A 114 -16.34 0.96 -1.45
C LEU A 114 -17.27 -0.20 -1.79
N ALA A 115 -16.73 -1.41 -1.90
CA ALA A 115 -17.52 -2.61 -2.17
C ALA A 115 -18.44 -2.95 -0.98
N ALA A 116 -17.99 -2.74 0.26
CA ALA A 116 -18.82 -2.93 1.45
C ALA A 116 -19.98 -1.92 1.51
N ALA A 117 -19.75 -0.69 1.10
CA ALA A 117 -20.79 0.34 1.02
C ALA A 117 -21.84 0.03 -0.08
N ALA A 118 -21.38 -0.48 -1.24
CA ALA A 118 -22.26 -0.75 -2.39
C ALA A 118 -23.03 -2.07 -2.26
N PHE A 119 -22.41 -3.15 -1.78
CA PHE A 119 -22.94 -4.51 -1.80
C PHE A 119 -23.20 -5.11 -0.41
N GLY A 120 -22.94 -4.34 0.65
CA GLY A 120 -22.99 -4.79 2.04
C GLY A 120 -21.71 -5.48 2.50
N GLY A 121 -21.42 -5.40 3.80
CA GLY A 121 -20.11 -5.73 4.38
C GLY A 121 -19.57 -7.12 4.01
N ARG A 122 -20.42 -8.17 4.06
CA ARG A 122 -19.97 -9.55 3.75
C ARG A 122 -19.69 -9.76 2.26
N ARG A 123 -20.56 -9.24 1.38
CA ARG A 123 -20.39 -9.37 -0.08
C ARG A 123 -19.23 -8.51 -0.56
N GLY A 124 -19.12 -7.27 -0.06
CA GLY A 124 -18.04 -6.36 -0.38
C GLY A 124 -16.68 -6.95 -0.02
N MET A 125 -16.55 -7.55 1.16
CA MET A 125 -15.30 -8.19 1.57
C MET A 125 -14.94 -9.37 0.65
N ARG A 126 -15.89 -10.23 0.28
CA ARG A 126 -15.62 -11.32 -0.68
C ARG A 126 -15.17 -10.81 -2.05
N LEU A 127 -15.75 -9.70 -2.52
CA LEU A 127 -15.31 -9.07 -3.77
C LEU A 127 -13.87 -8.55 -3.65
N ALA A 128 -13.52 -7.93 -2.52
CA ALA A 128 -12.15 -7.46 -2.28
C ALA A 128 -11.13 -8.62 -2.22
N GLU A 129 -11.49 -9.73 -1.62
CA GLU A 129 -10.66 -10.95 -1.62
C GLU A 129 -10.47 -11.51 -3.04
N LEU A 130 -11.55 -11.61 -3.81
CA LEU A 130 -11.49 -12.10 -5.19
C LEU A 130 -10.65 -11.18 -6.09
N THR A 131 -10.84 -9.86 -5.99
CA THR A 131 -10.00 -8.91 -6.76
C THR A 131 -8.55 -8.97 -6.34
N GLY A 132 -8.26 -9.15 -5.05
CA GLY A 132 -6.90 -9.35 -4.54
C GLY A 132 -6.24 -10.60 -5.10
N LEU A 133 -6.96 -11.73 -5.13
CA LEU A 133 -6.45 -12.97 -5.73
C LEU A 133 -6.22 -12.83 -7.25
N LEU A 134 -7.14 -12.20 -7.96
CA LEU A 134 -6.99 -11.94 -9.40
C LEU A 134 -5.79 -11.04 -9.69
N THR A 135 -5.64 -9.95 -8.93
CA THR A 135 -4.49 -9.04 -9.05
C THR A 135 -3.18 -9.78 -8.78
N GLY A 136 -3.12 -10.58 -7.71
CA GLY A 136 -1.96 -11.39 -7.37
C GLY A 136 -1.62 -12.41 -8.46
N ALA A 137 -2.62 -13.09 -9.03
CA ALA A 137 -2.43 -14.06 -10.11
C ALA A 137 -1.93 -13.39 -11.40
N LEU A 138 -2.47 -12.22 -11.76
CA LEU A 138 -2.01 -11.45 -12.92
C LEU A 138 -0.56 -10.97 -12.73
N LEU A 139 -0.21 -10.48 -11.55
CA LEU A 139 1.17 -10.08 -11.22
C LEU A 139 2.11 -11.29 -11.23
N LEU A 140 1.65 -12.46 -10.78
CA LEU A 140 2.43 -13.69 -10.82
C LEU A 140 2.73 -14.10 -12.26
N ALA A 141 1.71 -14.10 -13.13
CA ALA A 141 1.88 -14.39 -14.54
C ALA A 141 2.84 -13.41 -15.23
N ALA A 142 2.70 -12.11 -14.96
CA ALA A 142 3.60 -11.07 -15.45
C ALA A 142 5.01 -11.25 -14.91
N GLY A 143 5.18 -11.58 -13.62
CA GLY A 143 6.46 -11.84 -12.99
C GLY A 143 7.18 -13.04 -13.59
N LEU A 144 6.48 -14.14 -13.86
CA LEU A 144 7.02 -15.32 -14.54
C LEU A 144 7.47 -14.99 -15.97
N TRP A 145 6.66 -14.21 -16.70
CA TRP A 145 7.03 -13.77 -18.06
C TRP A 145 8.26 -12.86 -18.05
N LEU A 146 8.34 -11.90 -17.11
CA LEU A 146 9.50 -11.03 -16.95
C LEU A 146 10.77 -11.82 -16.56
N MET A 147 10.63 -12.81 -15.71
CA MET A 147 11.75 -13.69 -15.34
C MET A 147 12.22 -14.50 -16.54
N TRP A 148 11.31 -15.06 -17.34
CA TRP A 148 11.68 -15.80 -18.56
C TRP A 148 12.39 -14.89 -19.57
N THR A 149 11.97 -13.64 -19.71
CA THR A 149 12.64 -12.68 -20.61
C THR A 149 13.92 -12.07 -20.07
N GLY A 150 14.40 -12.51 -18.88
CA GLY A 150 15.63 -12.03 -18.24
C GLY A 150 15.55 -10.61 -17.68
N ARG A 151 14.34 -10.06 -17.52
CA ARG A 151 14.11 -8.68 -17.03
C ARG A 151 14.04 -8.54 -15.53
N GLY A 152 14.31 -9.63 -14.79
CA GLY A 152 14.38 -9.63 -13.34
C GLY A 152 13.20 -10.30 -12.64
N ALA A 153 13.39 -10.64 -11.36
CA ALA A 153 12.44 -11.41 -10.55
C ALA A 153 11.64 -10.56 -9.54
N ALA A 154 11.82 -9.23 -9.55
CA ALA A 154 11.22 -8.35 -8.52
C ALA A 154 9.68 -8.44 -8.49
N VAL A 155 9.03 -8.42 -9.66
CA VAL A 155 7.57 -8.53 -9.78
C VAL A 155 7.09 -9.90 -9.32
N LEU A 156 7.86 -10.97 -9.58
CA LEU A 156 7.56 -12.32 -9.13
C LEU A 156 7.59 -12.40 -7.59
N VAL A 157 8.63 -11.87 -6.97
CA VAL A 157 8.75 -11.83 -5.50
C VAL A 157 7.60 -11.02 -4.88
N ALA A 158 7.29 -9.85 -5.45
CA ALA A 158 6.18 -9.01 -4.99
C ALA A 158 4.82 -9.72 -5.11
N SER A 159 4.57 -10.45 -6.21
CA SER A 159 3.33 -11.19 -6.41
C SER A 159 3.17 -12.37 -5.46
N ILE A 160 4.24 -13.11 -5.19
CA ILE A 160 4.25 -14.20 -4.20
C ILE A 160 3.96 -13.63 -2.81
N TRP A 161 4.64 -12.55 -2.42
CA TRP A 161 4.39 -11.89 -1.15
C TRP A 161 2.94 -11.44 -1.03
N LEU A 162 2.37 -10.82 -2.07
CA LEU A 162 1.00 -10.35 -2.10
C LEU A 162 -0.01 -11.50 -1.92
N LEU A 163 0.20 -12.63 -2.62
CA LEU A 163 -0.66 -13.81 -2.50
C LEU A 163 -0.58 -14.45 -1.11
N LEU A 164 0.60 -14.50 -0.50
CA LEU A 164 0.79 -15.03 0.86
C LEU A 164 0.23 -14.07 1.92
N SER A 165 0.13 -12.78 1.63
CA SER A 165 -0.38 -11.75 2.54
C SER A 165 -1.89 -11.60 2.53
N GLN A 166 -2.62 -12.31 1.65
CA GLN A 166 -4.08 -12.29 1.64
C GLN A 166 -4.66 -12.80 2.98
N PRO A 167 -5.71 -12.16 3.51
CA PRO A 167 -6.31 -12.59 4.77
C PRO A 167 -6.88 -14.01 4.66
N GLU A 168 -6.38 -14.91 5.49
CA GLU A 168 -6.94 -16.25 5.66
C GLU A 168 -8.27 -16.15 6.40
N ASN A 169 -9.39 -16.04 5.71
CA ASN A 169 -10.73 -16.11 6.27
C ASN A 169 -11.14 -14.94 7.22
N PRO A 170 -12.00 -14.02 6.79
CA PRO A 170 -12.46 -12.89 7.61
C PRO A 170 -13.28 -13.30 8.86
N ALA A 171 -13.72 -14.55 8.93
CA ALA A 171 -14.42 -15.10 10.11
C ALA A 171 -13.49 -15.36 11.29
N LEU A 172 -12.20 -15.60 11.06
CA LEU A 172 -11.19 -15.88 12.10
C LEU A 172 -10.48 -14.60 12.59
N GLY A 173 -10.34 -13.57 11.75
CA GLY A 173 -9.71 -12.30 12.12
C GLY A 173 -10.50 -11.55 13.20
N ARG A 174 -11.81 -11.56 13.12
CA ARG A 174 -12.70 -10.89 14.09
C ARG A 174 -12.68 -11.48 15.50
N ARG A 175 -12.26 -12.72 15.68
CA ARG A 175 -12.13 -13.34 17.02
C ARG A 175 -10.90 -12.90 17.79
N LYS A 176 -9.86 -12.41 17.11
CA LYS A 176 -8.62 -11.95 17.75
C LYS A 176 -8.65 -10.49 18.20
N GLU A 177 -9.63 -9.71 17.73
CA GLU A 177 -9.78 -8.30 18.13
C GLU A 177 -10.71 -8.12 19.33
N LEU A 178 -11.32 -9.19 19.85
CA LEU A 178 -12.26 -9.18 20.99
C LEU A 178 -11.70 -9.85 22.24
N LEU A 179 -10.41 -10.22 22.27
CA LEU A 179 -9.68 -10.75 23.43
C LEU A 179 -8.48 -9.85 23.76
#